data_44b1c61e671d68de392f98d64435ee24
#
_entry.id   44b1c61e671d68de392f98d64435ee24
#
_cell.length_a   1.000
_cell.length_b   1.000
_cell.length_c   1.000
_cell.angle_alpha   90.00
_cell.angle_beta   90.00
_cell.angle_gamma   90.00
#
_symmetry.space_group_name_H-M   'P 1'
#
loop_
_entity.id
_entity.type
_entity.pdbx_description
1 polymer ?
#
loop_
_entity_poly.entity_id
_entity_poly.type
_entity_poly.pdbx_seq_one_letter_code
_entity_poly.pdbx_strand_id
1 'polypeptide(L)'
;MTMMMTKTWVFRAARSTLAVAAAAAAQAAVAVGDLPGGPAKNQLDLHPAITKIASDVQSLHNFMLIVCLVIFLAVFGVMFYSIIKHRKSVGHKSANFHESVAVEIAWTIVPFIIVVVMGMMATKTVVAMKDTSNADLTIKATGMQWKWGYDYLKGEGEGIGFVATLDVAQRNMSDSGKPSGDDYLLKVDNPLVVPVNKKIRIITTANDVIHSWMVPAFAVKQDAIPGFVRDAWFRAEKTGDFYGQCVELCGKEHAYMPIHVKVVSAEDYTKWADGKKKEMAAKADDPSKVWELAALQTRGEKVYNANCAVCHRADGKGAGPIKPLDGAAVVLDADRAKQISVLLNGQNNNTMPSWKSLSDTEIAAVITYTKNHWSNKTGQIVQPAEVLAARK
;
A
#
# COMPACT_ATOMS: atom_id res chain seq x y z
N MET A 1 -14.04 -63.06 21.54
CA MET A 1 -14.87 -61.84 21.62
C MET A 1 -14.05 -60.53 21.69
N THR A 2 -12.74 -60.53 21.81
CA THR A 2 -11.87 -59.38 22.00
C THR A 2 -11.33 -58.75 20.68
N MET A 3 -11.45 -59.44 19.54
CA MET A 3 -10.84 -58.97 18.29
C MET A 3 -11.80 -58.11 17.42
N MET A 4 -13.10 -58.06 17.77
CA MET A 4 -14.13 -57.29 17.04
C MET A 4 -14.28 -55.84 17.55
N MET A 5 -13.86 -55.56 18.82
CA MET A 5 -13.98 -54.24 19.43
C MET A 5 -12.92 -53.25 18.97
N THR A 6 -11.76 -53.68 18.50
CA THR A 6 -10.66 -52.79 18.10
C THR A 6 -10.89 -52.18 16.70
N LYS A 7 -11.54 -52.90 15.79
CA LYS A 7 -11.86 -52.36 14.41
C LYS A 7 -12.92 -51.25 14.47
N THR A 8 -13.89 -51.33 15.32
CA THR A 8 -14.94 -50.32 15.44
C THR A 8 -14.41 -49.02 16.06
N TRP A 9 -13.42 -49.08 16.95
CA TRP A 9 -12.82 -47.90 17.56
C TRP A 9 -11.95 -47.08 16.58
N VAL A 10 -11.16 -47.75 15.75
CA VAL A 10 -10.31 -47.10 14.73
C VAL A 10 -11.19 -46.43 13.65
N PHE A 11 -12.29 -47.05 13.21
CA PHE A 11 -13.21 -46.46 12.25
C PHE A 11 -14.03 -45.29 12.85
N ARG A 12 -14.33 -45.31 14.15
CA ARG A 12 -14.97 -44.18 14.81
C ARG A 12 -14.03 -43.01 15.00
N ALA A 13 -12.77 -43.23 15.37
CA ALA A 13 -11.76 -42.22 15.50
C ALA A 13 -11.45 -41.56 14.13
N ALA A 14 -11.33 -42.35 13.06
CA ALA A 14 -11.11 -41.82 11.69
C ALA A 14 -12.30 -40.99 11.17
N ARG A 15 -13.55 -41.42 11.49
CA ARG A 15 -14.74 -40.62 11.13
C ARG A 15 -14.85 -39.33 11.93
N SER A 16 -14.43 -39.33 13.19
CA SER A 16 -14.43 -38.14 14.04
C SER A 16 -13.37 -37.13 13.59
N THR A 17 -12.18 -37.58 13.18
CA THR A 17 -11.13 -36.71 12.65
C THR A 17 -11.48 -36.12 11.28
N LEU A 18 -12.13 -36.91 10.40
CA LEU A 18 -12.64 -36.39 9.12
C LEU A 18 -13.76 -35.36 9.34
N ALA A 19 -14.67 -35.58 10.29
CA ALA A 19 -15.74 -34.65 10.60
C ALA A 19 -15.24 -33.34 11.21
N VAL A 20 -14.19 -33.40 12.06
CA VAL A 20 -13.52 -32.20 12.61
C VAL A 20 -12.77 -31.44 11.54
N ALA A 21 -12.06 -32.12 10.63
CA ALA A 21 -11.39 -31.49 9.49
C ALA A 21 -12.38 -30.85 8.50
N ALA A 22 -13.51 -31.54 8.24
CA ALA A 22 -14.58 -30.99 7.39
C ALA A 22 -15.30 -29.80 8.04
N ALA A 23 -15.50 -29.82 9.38
CA ALA A 23 -16.08 -28.70 10.12
C ALA A 23 -15.10 -27.50 10.19
N ALA A 24 -13.80 -27.73 10.32
CA ALA A 24 -12.78 -26.69 10.27
C ALA A 24 -12.68 -26.06 8.86
N ALA A 25 -12.76 -26.88 7.81
CA ALA A 25 -12.81 -26.39 6.41
C ALA A 25 -14.09 -25.62 6.10
N ALA A 26 -15.23 -26.00 6.68
CA ALA A 26 -16.50 -25.28 6.54
C ALA A 26 -16.49 -23.93 7.29
N GLN A 27 -15.79 -23.82 8.40
CA GLN A 27 -15.63 -22.54 9.12
C GLN A 27 -14.67 -21.57 8.40
N ALA A 28 -13.67 -22.08 7.67
CA ALA A 28 -12.80 -21.25 6.85
C ALA A 28 -13.54 -20.58 5.65
N ALA A 29 -14.65 -21.14 5.22
CA ALA A 29 -15.48 -20.59 4.13
C ALA A 29 -16.41 -19.44 4.54
N VAL A 30 -16.55 -19.15 5.84
CA VAL A 30 -17.53 -18.16 6.36
C VAL A 30 -16.87 -16.84 6.80
N ALA A 31 -15.55 -16.76 6.90
CA ALA A 31 -14.86 -15.57 7.39
C ALA A 31 -14.52 -14.57 6.28
N VAL A 32 -15.52 -14.04 5.59
CA VAL A 32 -15.30 -12.91 4.69
C VAL A 32 -15.85 -11.64 5.31
N GLY A 33 -14.96 -10.87 5.87
CA GLY A 33 -14.97 -9.44 5.80
C GLY A 33 -15.87 -8.68 6.75
N ASP A 34 -15.34 -8.33 7.90
CA ASP A 34 -15.87 -7.22 8.72
C ASP A 34 -15.68 -5.87 7.99
N LEU A 35 -14.72 -5.80 7.05
CA LEU A 35 -14.48 -4.65 6.18
C LEU A 35 -14.36 -5.09 4.71
N PRO A 36 -15.42 -4.99 3.91
CA PRO A 36 -15.35 -5.31 2.48
C PRO A 36 -14.19 -4.54 1.80
N GLY A 37 -13.33 -5.25 1.07
CA GLY A 37 -12.15 -4.65 0.43
C GLY A 37 -10.96 -4.38 1.33
N GLY A 38 -11.07 -4.63 2.62
CA GLY A 38 -10.00 -4.53 3.61
C GLY A 38 -9.70 -5.84 4.31
N PRO A 39 -8.81 -5.84 5.31
CA PRO A 39 -8.50 -7.04 6.09
C PRO A 39 -9.71 -7.50 6.89
N ALA A 40 -9.91 -8.82 6.97
CA ALA A 40 -10.93 -9.43 7.81
C ALA A 40 -10.36 -9.87 9.17
N LYS A 41 -11.18 -9.87 10.21
CA LYS A 41 -10.83 -10.40 11.52
C LYS A 41 -10.42 -11.87 11.40
N ASN A 42 -9.27 -12.23 11.99
CA ASN A 42 -8.73 -13.60 11.95
C ASN A 42 -8.59 -14.16 10.52
N GLN A 43 -8.29 -13.32 9.56
CA GLN A 43 -8.07 -13.75 8.18
C GLN A 43 -6.93 -14.78 8.11
N LEU A 44 -7.24 -15.98 7.60
CA LEU A 44 -6.30 -17.10 7.48
C LEU A 44 -5.75 -17.30 6.06
N ASP A 45 -6.33 -16.65 5.08
CA ASP A 45 -6.00 -16.81 3.66
C ASP A 45 -5.84 -15.45 2.97
N LEU A 46 -5.53 -15.47 1.67
CA LEU A 46 -5.43 -14.28 0.85
C LEU A 46 -6.76 -13.52 0.83
N HIS A 47 -6.69 -12.20 0.60
CA HIS A 47 -7.88 -11.39 0.43
C HIS A 47 -8.71 -11.89 -0.76
N PRO A 48 -10.06 -11.86 -0.69
CA PRO A 48 -10.92 -12.23 -1.82
C PRO A 48 -10.54 -11.48 -3.10
N ALA A 49 -10.29 -12.23 -4.17
CA ALA A 49 -9.85 -11.69 -5.44
C ALA A 49 -10.92 -10.81 -6.10
N ILE A 50 -10.54 -9.64 -6.55
CA ILE A 50 -11.39 -8.74 -7.32
C ILE A 50 -10.77 -8.33 -8.66
N THR A 51 -9.61 -8.90 -8.99
CA THR A 51 -8.94 -8.76 -10.28
C THR A 51 -8.65 -10.16 -10.82
N LYS A 52 -8.49 -10.26 -12.15
CA LYS A 52 -8.06 -11.53 -12.77
C LYS A 52 -6.69 -11.98 -12.24
N ILE A 53 -5.75 -11.05 -12.03
CA ILE A 53 -4.43 -11.38 -11.46
C ILE A 53 -4.57 -11.94 -10.05
N ALA A 54 -5.40 -11.31 -9.20
CA ALA A 54 -5.63 -11.82 -7.85
C ALA A 54 -6.24 -13.24 -7.86
N SER A 55 -7.16 -13.51 -8.79
CA SER A 55 -7.74 -14.84 -8.99
C SER A 55 -6.69 -15.87 -9.46
N ASP A 56 -5.75 -15.48 -10.33
CA ASP A 56 -4.67 -16.36 -10.78
C ASP A 56 -3.68 -16.66 -9.65
N VAL A 57 -3.35 -15.65 -8.83
CA VAL A 57 -2.52 -15.81 -7.61
C VAL A 57 -3.21 -16.74 -6.60
N GLN A 58 -4.52 -16.56 -6.35
CA GLN A 58 -5.30 -17.43 -5.47
C GLN A 58 -5.32 -18.88 -5.97
N SER A 59 -5.47 -19.07 -7.29
CA SER A 59 -5.45 -20.40 -7.90
C SER A 59 -4.12 -21.11 -7.74
N LEU A 60 -3.00 -20.37 -7.94
CA LEU A 60 -1.65 -20.89 -7.71
C LEU A 60 -1.43 -21.25 -6.23
N HIS A 61 -1.86 -20.37 -5.32
CA HIS A 61 -1.78 -20.59 -3.88
C HIS A 61 -2.53 -21.85 -3.45
N ASN A 62 -3.78 -22.00 -3.89
CA ASN A 62 -4.61 -23.17 -3.57
C ASN A 62 -4.00 -24.46 -4.13
N PHE A 63 -3.47 -24.42 -5.36
CA PHE A 63 -2.75 -25.56 -5.92
C PHE A 63 -1.54 -25.96 -5.05
N MET A 64 -0.73 -24.99 -4.63
CA MET A 64 0.40 -25.25 -3.76
C MET A 64 -0.02 -25.83 -2.42
N LEU A 65 -1.09 -25.30 -1.79
CA LEU A 65 -1.62 -25.83 -0.53
C LEU A 65 -2.08 -27.30 -0.67
N ILE A 66 -2.75 -27.64 -1.77
CA ILE A 66 -3.18 -29.03 -2.04
C ILE A 66 -1.95 -29.93 -2.16
N VAL A 67 -0.94 -29.54 -2.93
CA VAL A 67 0.31 -30.31 -3.07
C VAL A 67 0.98 -30.51 -1.71
N CYS A 68 1.11 -29.44 -0.92
CA CYS A 68 1.68 -29.51 0.43
C CYS A 68 0.88 -30.43 1.34
N LEU A 69 -0.46 -30.36 1.30
CA LEU A 69 -1.32 -31.25 2.08
C LEU A 69 -1.15 -32.71 1.70
N VAL A 70 -1.10 -33.03 0.41
CA VAL A 70 -0.88 -34.40 -0.07
C VAL A 70 0.47 -34.93 0.40
N ILE A 71 1.53 -34.14 0.26
CA ILE A 71 2.88 -34.52 0.74
C ILE A 71 2.87 -34.72 2.27
N PHE A 72 2.25 -33.79 3.00
CA PHE A 72 2.14 -33.89 4.46
C PHE A 72 1.43 -35.20 4.86
N LEU A 73 0.27 -35.47 4.30
CA LEU A 73 -0.50 -36.68 4.61
C LEU A 73 0.26 -37.97 4.24
N ALA A 74 0.95 -37.98 3.09
CA ALA A 74 1.78 -39.13 2.67
C ALA A 74 2.95 -39.39 3.63
N VAL A 75 3.73 -38.35 3.94
CA VAL A 75 4.92 -38.47 4.79
C VAL A 75 4.54 -38.85 6.23
N PHE A 76 3.61 -38.10 6.82
CA PHE A 76 3.17 -38.39 8.19
C PHE A 76 2.39 -39.70 8.28
N GLY A 77 1.64 -40.06 7.25
CA GLY A 77 0.96 -41.35 7.16
C GLY A 77 1.93 -42.52 7.21
N VAL A 78 3.00 -42.50 6.39
CA VAL A 78 4.02 -43.52 6.39
C VAL A 78 4.81 -43.52 7.72
N MET A 79 5.13 -42.34 8.25
CA MET A 79 5.80 -42.19 9.54
C MET A 79 4.98 -42.80 10.68
N PHE A 80 3.70 -42.44 10.85
CA PHE A 80 2.85 -43.00 11.90
C PHE A 80 2.58 -44.49 11.70
N TYR A 81 2.40 -44.94 10.43
CA TYR A 81 2.31 -46.36 10.15
C TYR A 81 3.56 -47.10 10.63
N SER A 82 4.75 -46.61 10.32
CA SER A 82 6.02 -47.17 10.73
C SER A 82 6.17 -47.20 12.26
N ILE A 83 5.87 -46.12 12.95
CA ILE A 83 5.93 -46.01 14.42
C ILE A 83 5.00 -47.04 15.06
N ILE A 84 3.81 -47.24 14.55
CA ILE A 84 2.81 -48.16 15.13
C ILE A 84 3.15 -49.60 14.81
N LYS A 85 3.50 -49.93 13.57
CA LYS A 85 3.66 -51.31 13.06
C LYS A 85 5.04 -51.87 13.33
N HIS A 86 6.08 -51.02 13.28
CA HIS A 86 7.47 -51.47 13.36
C HIS A 86 8.14 -51.19 14.71
N ARG A 87 7.35 -50.82 15.74
CA ARG A 87 7.87 -50.56 17.09
C ARG A 87 8.38 -51.87 17.74
N LYS A 88 9.44 -51.77 18.52
CA LYS A 88 10.06 -52.91 19.24
C LYS A 88 9.08 -53.70 20.11
N SER A 89 8.11 -53.03 20.72
CA SER A 89 7.11 -53.68 21.60
C SER A 89 6.13 -54.64 20.91
N VAL A 90 6.03 -54.59 19.56
CA VAL A 90 5.23 -55.57 18.79
C VAL A 90 6.10 -56.71 18.24
N GLY A 91 7.39 -56.82 18.63
CA GLY A 91 8.28 -57.88 18.21
C GLY A 91 8.79 -57.78 16.76
N HIS A 92 8.64 -56.57 16.15
CA HIS A 92 9.09 -56.39 14.76
C HIS A 92 10.61 -56.46 14.68
N LYS A 93 11.11 -57.22 13.70
CA LYS A 93 12.54 -57.29 13.34
C LYS A 93 12.80 -56.35 12.17
N SER A 94 13.91 -55.60 12.20
CA SER A 94 14.31 -54.73 11.11
C SER A 94 14.57 -55.51 9.82
N ALA A 95 14.18 -54.93 8.70
CA ALA A 95 14.51 -55.50 7.38
C ALA A 95 15.97 -55.19 7.03
N ASN A 96 16.55 -56.07 6.19
CA ASN A 96 17.97 -55.98 5.78
C ASN A 96 18.12 -55.35 4.39
N PHE A 97 17.26 -54.45 3.97
CA PHE A 97 17.46 -53.70 2.73
C PHE A 97 18.24 -52.42 3.01
N HIS A 98 19.09 -52.01 2.08
CA HIS A 98 19.95 -50.83 2.21
C HIS A 98 19.64 -49.78 1.15
N GLU A 99 19.05 -50.16 0.01
CA GLU A 99 18.78 -49.31 -1.13
C GLU A 99 17.57 -49.80 -1.92
N SER A 100 16.96 -48.92 -2.72
CA SER A 100 15.95 -49.26 -3.70
C SER A 100 15.95 -48.22 -4.81
N VAL A 101 16.62 -48.53 -5.91
CA VAL A 101 16.75 -47.67 -7.09
C VAL A 101 15.41 -47.15 -7.56
N ALA A 102 14.35 -47.97 -7.55
CA ALA A 102 13.03 -47.56 -7.97
C ALA A 102 12.43 -46.46 -7.06
N VAL A 103 12.62 -46.56 -5.74
CA VAL A 103 12.15 -45.55 -4.78
C VAL A 103 12.99 -44.30 -4.91
N GLU A 104 14.28 -44.39 -5.11
CA GLU A 104 15.18 -43.25 -5.30
C GLU A 104 14.85 -42.45 -6.55
N ILE A 105 14.59 -43.13 -7.66
CA ILE A 105 14.10 -42.49 -8.89
C ILE A 105 12.73 -41.81 -8.64
N ALA A 106 11.82 -42.47 -7.95
CA ALA A 106 10.51 -41.95 -7.70
C ALA A 106 10.55 -40.65 -6.87
N TRP A 107 11.32 -40.63 -5.75
CA TRP A 107 11.42 -39.44 -4.92
C TRP A 107 12.27 -38.31 -5.52
N THR A 108 13.00 -38.56 -6.60
CA THR A 108 13.67 -37.53 -7.40
C THR A 108 12.74 -36.98 -8.49
N ILE A 109 12.10 -37.84 -9.27
CA ILE A 109 11.31 -37.44 -10.43
C ILE A 109 9.99 -36.74 -10.02
N VAL A 110 9.30 -37.28 -8.99
CA VAL A 110 8.01 -36.71 -8.56
C VAL A 110 8.15 -35.26 -8.08
N PRO A 111 9.07 -34.90 -7.15
CA PRO A 111 9.30 -33.50 -6.77
C PRO A 111 9.74 -32.62 -7.94
N PHE A 112 10.58 -33.15 -8.84
CA PHE A 112 11.02 -32.41 -10.03
C PHE A 112 9.81 -32.01 -10.92
N ILE A 113 8.90 -32.95 -11.18
CA ILE A 113 7.69 -32.66 -11.96
C ILE A 113 6.83 -31.61 -11.25
N ILE A 114 6.64 -31.72 -9.93
CA ILE A 114 5.90 -30.75 -9.13
C ILE A 114 6.48 -29.35 -9.31
N VAL A 115 7.81 -29.20 -9.15
CA VAL A 115 8.50 -27.90 -9.27
C VAL A 115 8.34 -27.34 -10.68
N VAL A 116 8.48 -28.16 -11.73
CA VAL A 116 8.31 -27.73 -13.12
C VAL A 116 6.89 -27.21 -13.37
N VAL A 117 5.87 -27.95 -12.92
CA VAL A 117 4.45 -27.54 -13.08
C VAL A 117 4.18 -26.22 -12.34
N MET A 118 4.62 -26.12 -11.09
CA MET A 118 4.49 -24.89 -10.30
C MET A 118 5.22 -23.72 -10.98
N GLY A 119 6.43 -23.94 -11.47
CA GLY A 119 7.21 -22.93 -12.18
C GLY A 119 6.52 -22.42 -13.45
N MET A 120 5.90 -23.31 -14.23
CA MET A 120 5.13 -22.90 -15.41
C MET A 120 3.91 -22.02 -15.04
N MET A 121 3.16 -22.43 -14.03
CA MET A 121 2.00 -21.65 -13.54
C MET A 121 2.44 -20.27 -13.01
N ALA A 122 3.48 -20.24 -12.18
CA ALA A 122 4.02 -19.01 -11.62
C ALA A 122 4.54 -18.06 -12.71
N THR A 123 5.29 -18.57 -13.68
CA THR A 123 5.83 -17.79 -14.80
C THR A 123 4.71 -17.14 -15.61
N LYS A 124 3.64 -17.88 -15.91
CA LYS A 124 2.47 -17.34 -16.63
C LYS A 124 1.85 -16.16 -15.86
N THR A 125 1.68 -16.28 -14.56
CA THR A 125 1.13 -15.22 -13.71
C THR A 125 2.07 -14.01 -13.66
N VAL A 126 3.37 -14.20 -13.48
CA VAL A 126 4.37 -13.11 -13.44
C VAL A 126 4.42 -12.36 -14.77
N VAL A 127 4.40 -13.06 -15.92
CA VAL A 127 4.36 -12.42 -17.25
C VAL A 127 3.10 -11.58 -17.40
N ALA A 128 1.94 -12.08 -16.96
CA ALA A 128 0.69 -11.31 -16.98
C ALA A 128 0.76 -10.06 -16.10
N MET A 129 1.36 -10.14 -14.90
CA MET A 129 1.54 -9.01 -13.98
C MET A 129 2.45 -7.92 -14.57
N LYS A 130 3.38 -8.27 -15.46
CA LYS A 130 4.33 -7.34 -16.06
C LYS A 130 3.84 -6.67 -17.35
N ASP A 131 2.73 -7.11 -17.90
CA ASP A 131 2.14 -6.49 -19.10
C ASP A 131 1.38 -5.21 -18.73
N THR A 132 2.07 -4.09 -18.67
CA THR A 132 1.48 -2.75 -18.44
C THR A 132 1.04 -2.04 -19.71
N SER A 133 1.08 -2.72 -20.88
CA SER A 133 0.68 -2.16 -22.16
C SER A 133 -0.83 -1.87 -22.24
N ASN A 134 -1.21 -0.98 -23.15
CA ASN A 134 -2.62 -0.66 -23.46
C ASN A 134 -3.46 -0.31 -22.23
N ALA A 135 -2.89 0.44 -21.26
CA ALA A 135 -3.64 0.92 -20.12
C ALA A 135 -4.64 2.00 -20.53
N ASP A 136 -5.87 1.91 -19.98
CA ASP A 136 -6.91 2.92 -20.14
C ASP A 136 -6.56 4.20 -19.38
N LEU A 137 -6.03 4.04 -18.16
CA LEU A 137 -5.52 5.14 -17.34
C LEU A 137 -4.09 4.86 -16.88
N THR A 138 -3.30 5.93 -16.75
CA THR A 138 -1.98 5.87 -16.11
C THR A 138 -1.95 6.86 -14.94
N ILE A 139 -1.65 6.36 -13.76
CA ILE A 139 -1.61 7.14 -12.52
C ILE A 139 -0.23 6.96 -11.90
N LYS A 140 0.41 8.06 -11.51
CA LYS A 140 1.66 8.02 -10.75
C LYS A 140 1.33 8.08 -9.25
N ALA A 141 1.87 7.15 -8.49
CA ALA A 141 1.84 7.13 -7.04
C ALA A 141 3.25 7.48 -6.51
N THR A 142 3.37 8.60 -5.83
CA THR A 142 4.64 9.07 -5.25
C THR A 142 4.60 8.87 -3.74
N GLY A 143 5.48 8.01 -3.22
CA GLY A 143 5.67 7.82 -1.79
C GLY A 143 6.41 9.00 -1.16
N MET A 144 5.93 9.44 -0.02
CA MET A 144 6.54 10.50 0.81
C MET A 144 6.33 10.14 2.28
N GLN A 145 7.20 10.55 3.16
CA GLN A 145 7.07 10.38 4.62
C GLN A 145 6.02 11.36 5.18
N TRP A 146 4.81 10.95 5.56
CA TRP A 146 4.17 9.63 5.45
C TRP A 146 2.81 9.84 4.79
N LYS A 147 2.78 9.83 3.48
CA LYS A 147 1.61 10.10 2.62
C LYS A 147 1.85 9.63 1.20
N TRP A 148 0.79 9.56 0.41
CA TRP A 148 0.87 9.25 -1.01
C TRP A 148 0.45 10.45 -1.85
N GLY A 149 1.25 10.82 -2.86
CA GLY A 149 0.85 11.74 -3.92
C GLY A 149 0.33 10.95 -5.12
N TYR A 150 -0.76 11.38 -5.72
CA TYR A 150 -1.32 10.78 -6.92
C TYR A 150 -1.41 11.80 -8.02
N ASP A 151 -0.86 11.48 -9.22
CA ASP A 151 -0.97 12.29 -10.43
C ASP A 151 -1.56 11.43 -11.56
N TYR A 152 -2.67 11.83 -12.13
CA TYR A 152 -3.29 11.19 -13.28
C TYR A 152 -2.60 11.68 -14.55
N LEU A 153 -1.78 10.82 -15.16
CA LEU A 153 -0.89 11.20 -16.26
C LEU A 153 -1.48 10.95 -17.64
N LYS A 154 -2.47 10.02 -17.76
CA LYS A 154 -3.08 9.64 -19.03
C LYS A 154 -4.48 9.12 -18.82
N GLY A 155 -5.36 9.42 -19.78
CA GLY A 155 -6.75 8.97 -19.84
C GLY A 155 -7.71 9.99 -19.26
N GLU A 156 -8.94 9.57 -19.03
CA GLU A 156 -9.95 10.43 -18.39
C GLU A 156 -9.49 10.76 -16.97
N GLY A 157 -9.42 12.04 -16.63
CA GLY A 157 -8.83 12.50 -15.38
C GLY A 157 -7.41 13.05 -15.52
N GLU A 158 -6.81 13.01 -16.72
CA GLU A 158 -5.49 13.57 -16.97
C GLU A 158 -5.38 15.02 -16.44
N GLY A 159 -4.25 15.29 -15.76
CA GLY A 159 -3.97 16.57 -15.12
C GLY A 159 -4.49 16.68 -13.67
N ILE A 160 -5.27 15.70 -13.17
CA ILE A 160 -5.66 15.66 -11.76
C ILE A 160 -4.45 15.26 -10.90
N GLY A 161 -4.16 16.03 -9.85
CA GLY A 161 -3.12 15.72 -8.87
C GLY A 161 -3.58 16.07 -7.46
N PHE A 162 -3.27 15.21 -6.49
CA PHE A 162 -3.57 15.45 -5.08
C PHE A 162 -2.70 14.58 -4.16
N VAL A 163 -2.70 14.93 -2.88
CA VAL A 163 -2.08 14.16 -1.81
C VAL A 163 -3.16 13.47 -0.99
N ALA A 164 -2.90 12.23 -0.62
CA ALA A 164 -3.72 11.42 0.29
C ALA A 164 -2.96 11.22 1.61
N THR A 165 -3.56 11.65 2.71
CA THR A 165 -3.02 11.50 4.06
C THR A 165 -3.98 10.66 4.90
N LEU A 166 -3.50 10.11 6.01
CA LEU A 166 -4.36 9.41 6.96
C LEU A 166 -5.51 10.33 7.38
N ASP A 167 -6.71 9.79 7.41
CA ASP A 167 -7.92 10.50 7.86
C ASP A 167 -7.72 11.11 9.26
N VAL A 168 -8.16 12.35 9.44
CA VAL A 168 -7.95 13.13 10.67
C VAL A 168 -8.58 12.46 11.88
N ALA A 169 -9.76 11.86 11.74
CA ALA A 169 -10.42 11.18 12.84
C ALA A 169 -9.62 9.96 13.29
N GLN A 170 -9.03 9.22 12.35
CA GLN A 170 -8.16 8.07 12.65
C GLN A 170 -6.83 8.50 13.27
N ARG A 171 -6.27 9.63 12.84
CA ARG A 171 -5.10 10.23 13.49
C ARG A 171 -5.40 10.56 14.94
N ASN A 172 -6.51 11.24 15.22
CA ASN A 172 -6.92 11.61 16.57
C ASN A 172 -7.17 10.39 17.46
N MET A 173 -7.74 9.31 16.91
CA MET A 173 -7.90 8.05 17.63
C MET A 173 -6.55 7.44 18.03
N SER A 174 -5.59 7.45 17.12
CA SER A 174 -4.23 6.97 17.39
C SER A 174 -3.56 7.81 18.48
N ASP A 175 -3.60 9.12 18.37
CA ASP A 175 -2.96 10.05 19.31
C ASP A 175 -3.59 9.98 20.70
N SER A 176 -4.88 9.63 20.80
CA SER A 176 -5.57 9.40 22.08
C SER A 176 -5.22 8.07 22.76
N GLY A 177 -4.49 7.18 22.09
CA GLY A 177 -4.18 5.82 22.55
C GLY A 177 -5.39 4.89 22.62
N LYS A 178 -6.51 5.23 21.96
CA LYS A 178 -7.76 4.46 21.91
C LYS A 178 -8.14 4.11 20.48
N PRO A 179 -7.32 3.29 19.77
CA PRO A 179 -7.67 2.86 18.44
C PRO A 179 -8.94 2.03 18.46
N SER A 180 -9.87 2.32 17.56
CA SER A 180 -11.14 1.60 17.44
C SER A 180 -11.66 1.61 15.99
N GLY A 181 -12.47 0.62 15.65
CA GLY A 181 -13.06 0.45 14.32
C GLY A 181 -12.29 -0.55 13.45
N ASP A 182 -13.02 -1.21 12.55
CA ASP A 182 -12.46 -2.23 11.66
C ASP A 182 -11.61 -1.61 10.54
N ASP A 183 -11.72 -0.31 10.32
CA ASP A 183 -11.01 0.48 9.31
C ASP A 183 -9.86 1.34 9.87
N TYR A 184 -9.46 1.09 11.12
CA TYR A 184 -8.38 1.82 11.76
C TYR A 184 -7.06 1.78 10.96
N LEU A 185 -6.47 2.95 10.70
CA LEU A 185 -5.30 3.16 9.85
C LEU A 185 -5.47 2.73 8.38
N LEU A 186 -6.69 2.71 7.85
CA LEU A 186 -6.99 2.33 6.47
C LEU A 186 -7.59 3.46 5.64
N LYS A 187 -8.30 4.40 6.25
CA LYS A 187 -8.93 5.53 5.53
C LYS A 187 -7.98 6.70 5.32
N VAL A 188 -8.15 7.36 4.19
CA VAL A 188 -7.47 8.60 3.84
C VAL A 188 -8.48 9.73 3.59
N ASP A 189 -8.01 10.97 3.66
CA ASP A 189 -8.78 12.17 3.35
C ASP A 189 -9.16 12.26 1.86
N ASN A 190 -8.28 11.82 0.96
CA ASN A 190 -8.46 11.86 -0.50
C ASN A 190 -8.18 10.47 -1.10
N PRO A 191 -9.20 9.59 -1.25
CA PRO A 191 -8.99 8.27 -1.86
C PRO A 191 -8.61 8.37 -3.34
N LEU A 192 -7.81 7.40 -3.80
CA LEU A 192 -7.54 7.18 -5.21
C LEU A 192 -8.82 6.66 -5.89
N VAL A 193 -9.39 7.37 -6.85
CA VAL A 193 -10.62 6.96 -7.52
C VAL A 193 -10.31 6.41 -8.91
N VAL A 194 -10.87 5.23 -9.23
CA VAL A 194 -10.68 4.59 -10.54
C VAL A 194 -11.98 3.97 -11.04
N PRO A 195 -12.20 3.90 -12.36
CA PRO A 195 -13.37 3.24 -12.93
C PRO A 195 -13.24 1.72 -12.93
N VAL A 196 -14.34 1.01 -12.71
CA VAL A 196 -14.44 -0.44 -12.79
C VAL A 196 -14.16 -0.94 -14.23
N ASN A 197 -13.60 -2.15 -14.35
CA ASN A 197 -13.30 -2.83 -15.61
C ASN A 197 -12.32 -2.11 -16.56
N LYS A 198 -11.62 -1.09 -16.07
CA LYS A 198 -10.55 -0.41 -16.82
C LYS A 198 -9.17 -0.89 -16.37
N LYS A 199 -8.25 -0.97 -17.32
CA LYS A 199 -6.84 -1.31 -17.03
C LYS A 199 -6.12 -0.06 -16.52
N ILE A 200 -5.76 -0.09 -15.27
CA ILE A 200 -5.08 1.01 -14.58
C ILE A 200 -3.60 0.67 -14.46
N ARG A 201 -2.73 1.45 -15.09
CA ARG A 201 -1.29 1.40 -14.87
C ARG A 201 -0.93 2.30 -13.72
N ILE A 202 -0.32 1.74 -12.68
CA ILE A 202 0.25 2.48 -11.56
C ILE A 202 1.75 2.60 -11.76
N ILE A 203 2.24 3.82 -11.86
CA ILE A 203 3.67 4.14 -11.86
C ILE A 203 4.04 4.54 -10.44
N THR A 204 5.09 3.92 -9.87
CA THR A 204 5.53 4.21 -8.51
C THR A 204 6.92 4.84 -8.50
N THR A 205 7.11 5.81 -7.63
CA THR A 205 8.37 6.45 -7.26
C THR A 205 8.29 7.01 -5.85
N ALA A 206 9.37 7.53 -5.30
CA ALA A 206 9.37 8.19 -4.01
C ALA A 206 10.24 9.46 -4.04
N ASN A 207 9.93 10.40 -3.13
CA ASN A 207 10.68 11.65 -3.00
C ASN A 207 11.80 11.60 -1.96
N ASP A 208 11.72 10.66 -1.01
CA ASP A 208 12.57 10.65 0.19
C ASP A 208 13.23 9.30 0.47
N VAL A 209 12.47 8.31 0.96
CA VAL A 209 12.94 6.96 1.26
C VAL A 209 12.19 5.94 0.41
N ILE A 210 12.55 4.66 0.51
CA ILE A 210 11.80 3.59 -0.17
C ILE A 210 10.47 3.39 0.56
N HIS A 211 9.38 3.34 -0.23
CA HIS A 211 8.04 2.93 0.17
C HIS A 211 7.59 1.78 -0.71
N SER A 212 6.44 1.18 -0.44
CA SER A 212 5.85 0.18 -1.33
C SER A 212 4.34 0.33 -1.37
N TRP A 213 3.79 0.48 -2.58
CA TRP A 213 2.36 0.59 -2.82
C TRP A 213 1.75 -0.79 -2.95
N MET A 214 0.87 -1.19 -2.02
CA MET A 214 0.24 -2.50 -2.03
C MET A 214 -1.26 -2.41 -1.76
N VAL A 215 -2.06 -3.08 -2.60
CA VAL A 215 -3.49 -3.34 -2.37
C VAL A 215 -3.74 -4.84 -2.52
N PRO A 216 -3.92 -5.57 -1.41
CA PRO A 216 -4.04 -7.02 -1.42
C PRO A 216 -5.17 -7.56 -2.30
N ALA A 217 -6.33 -6.91 -2.30
CA ALA A 217 -7.48 -7.29 -3.12
C ALA A 217 -7.20 -7.28 -4.64
N PHE A 218 -6.23 -6.48 -5.08
CA PHE A 218 -5.80 -6.37 -6.47
C PHE A 218 -4.65 -7.33 -6.81
N ALA A 219 -4.02 -7.94 -5.82
CA ALA A 219 -2.74 -8.65 -5.90
C ALA A 219 -1.61 -7.78 -6.50
N VAL A 220 -1.60 -6.50 -6.15
CA VAL A 220 -0.55 -5.56 -6.58
C VAL A 220 0.32 -5.19 -5.40
N LYS A 221 1.63 -5.35 -5.55
CA LYS A 221 2.69 -4.78 -4.70
C LYS A 221 3.77 -4.22 -5.62
N GLN A 222 4.09 -2.95 -5.46
CA GLN A 222 5.16 -2.32 -6.23
C GLN A 222 5.92 -1.32 -5.38
N ASP A 223 7.22 -1.51 -5.29
CA ASP A 223 8.09 -0.61 -4.53
C ASP A 223 8.18 0.76 -5.21
N ALA A 224 8.17 1.79 -4.39
CA ALA A 224 8.33 3.20 -4.75
C ALA A 224 9.71 3.65 -4.26
N ILE A 225 10.68 3.72 -5.19
CA ILE A 225 12.11 3.91 -4.88
C ILE A 225 12.55 5.29 -5.36
N PRO A 226 13.22 6.11 -4.51
CA PRO A 226 13.74 7.41 -4.92
C PRO A 226 14.69 7.28 -6.13
N GLY A 227 14.47 8.13 -7.14
CA GLY A 227 15.28 8.14 -8.36
C GLY A 227 14.96 7.02 -9.37
N PHE A 228 14.04 6.11 -9.05
CA PHE A 228 13.59 5.05 -9.95
C PHE A 228 12.11 5.18 -10.27
N VAL A 229 11.74 4.72 -11.45
CA VAL A 229 10.35 4.59 -11.89
C VAL A 229 10.05 3.11 -12.08
N ARG A 230 9.05 2.63 -11.37
CA ARG A 230 8.53 1.27 -11.47
C ARG A 230 7.08 1.32 -11.87
N ASP A 231 6.55 0.24 -12.41
CA ASP A 231 5.14 0.16 -12.74
C ASP A 231 4.55 -1.21 -12.50
N ALA A 232 3.26 -1.19 -12.25
CA ALA A 232 2.37 -2.34 -12.15
C ALA A 232 1.03 -1.97 -12.77
N TRP A 233 0.10 -2.93 -12.83
CA TRP A 233 -1.24 -2.66 -13.31
C TRP A 233 -2.28 -3.53 -12.59
N PHE A 234 -3.52 -3.07 -12.61
CA PHE A 234 -4.68 -3.83 -12.19
C PHE A 234 -5.91 -3.47 -13.01
N ARG A 235 -6.90 -4.37 -12.97
CA ARG A 235 -8.24 -4.13 -13.49
C ARG A 235 -9.21 -4.65 -12.46
N ALA A 236 -9.82 -3.75 -11.71
CA ALA A 236 -10.84 -4.10 -10.72
C ALA A 236 -12.16 -4.46 -11.42
N GLU A 237 -12.71 -5.62 -11.12
CA GLU A 237 -13.92 -6.16 -11.75
C GLU A 237 -15.19 -5.86 -10.93
N LYS A 238 -15.03 -5.25 -9.74
CA LYS A 238 -16.12 -4.87 -8.85
C LYS A 238 -15.93 -3.47 -8.33
N THR A 239 -17.02 -2.73 -8.19
CA THR A 239 -17.04 -1.44 -7.51
C THR A 239 -16.94 -1.63 -5.99
N GLY A 240 -16.46 -0.62 -5.29
CA GLY A 240 -16.32 -0.62 -3.82
C GLY A 240 -15.08 0.12 -3.35
N ASP A 241 -14.86 0.06 -2.05
CA ASP A 241 -13.71 0.63 -1.38
C ASP A 241 -12.69 -0.49 -1.09
N PHE A 242 -11.45 -0.30 -1.51
CA PHE A 242 -10.37 -1.28 -1.35
C PHE A 242 -9.19 -0.63 -0.64
N TYR A 243 -8.65 -1.35 0.33
CA TYR A 243 -7.65 -0.80 1.23
C TYR A 243 -6.31 -1.50 1.05
N GLY A 244 -5.27 -0.72 1.27
CA GLY A 244 -3.89 -1.16 1.25
C GLY A 244 -3.03 -0.33 2.18
N GLN A 245 -1.75 -0.63 2.23
CA GLN A 245 -0.81 0.01 3.12
C GLN A 245 0.54 0.16 2.44
N CYS A 246 1.38 1.06 2.96
CA CYS A 246 2.79 1.03 2.68
C CYS A 246 3.37 -0.26 3.28
N VAL A 247 4.09 -1.05 2.47
CA VAL A 247 4.64 -2.36 2.88
C VAL A 247 6.16 -2.44 2.69
N GLU A 248 6.84 -1.27 2.72
CA GLU A 248 8.28 -1.15 2.88
C GLU A 248 8.57 -0.19 4.01
N LEU A 249 9.38 -0.61 4.99
CA LEU A 249 9.65 0.17 6.19
C LEU A 249 10.26 1.54 5.83
N CYS A 250 9.49 2.61 6.05
CA CYS A 250 9.82 3.97 5.64
C CYS A 250 10.00 4.97 6.80
N GLY A 251 10.09 4.50 8.02
CA GLY A 251 10.33 5.32 9.22
C GLY A 251 9.24 5.19 10.29
N LYS A 252 9.20 6.12 11.24
CA LYS A 252 8.38 6.01 12.47
C LYS A 252 6.87 5.98 12.23
N GLU A 253 6.39 6.59 11.14
CA GLU A 253 4.96 6.63 10.80
C GLU A 253 4.62 5.72 9.61
N HIS A 254 5.39 4.67 9.41
CA HIS A 254 5.18 3.70 8.34
C HIS A 254 3.74 3.16 8.26
N ALA A 255 3.09 2.90 9.40
CA ALA A 255 1.71 2.44 9.45
C ALA A 255 0.66 3.55 9.20
N TYR A 256 1.07 4.81 9.14
CA TYR A 256 0.18 5.98 9.08
C TYR A 256 0.05 6.57 7.67
N MET A 257 0.45 5.82 6.65
CA MET A 257 0.28 6.19 5.23
C MET A 257 -0.47 5.08 4.46
N PRO A 258 -1.76 4.89 4.78
CA PRO A 258 -2.58 3.88 4.12
C PRO A 258 -2.86 4.24 2.66
N ILE A 259 -3.35 3.24 1.94
CA ILE A 259 -3.82 3.36 0.56
C ILE A 259 -5.32 3.02 0.56
N HIS A 260 -6.14 3.94 0.06
CA HIS A 260 -7.57 3.72 -0.11
C HIS A 260 -7.91 3.95 -1.58
N VAL A 261 -8.35 2.90 -2.26
CA VAL A 261 -8.77 2.94 -3.66
C VAL A 261 -10.27 2.78 -3.73
N LYS A 262 -10.95 3.76 -4.28
CA LYS A 262 -12.38 3.73 -4.53
C LYS A 262 -12.64 3.39 -6.00
N VAL A 263 -13.16 2.19 -6.23
CA VAL A 263 -13.56 1.72 -7.56
C VAL A 263 -15.02 2.08 -7.77
N VAL A 264 -15.30 2.87 -8.81
CA VAL A 264 -16.63 3.40 -9.08
C VAL A 264 -17.10 3.01 -10.48
N SER A 265 -18.40 3.24 -10.79
CA SER A 265 -18.90 3.10 -12.16
C SER A 265 -18.18 4.09 -13.11
N ALA A 266 -18.23 3.83 -14.41
CA ALA A 266 -17.65 4.76 -15.38
C ALA A 266 -18.30 6.15 -15.29
N GLU A 267 -19.62 6.22 -15.10
CA GLU A 267 -20.37 7.45 -14.97
C GLU A 267 -19.97 8.25 -13.72
N ASP A 268 -19.86 7.59 -12.57
CA ASP A 268 -19.44 8.23 -11.31
C ASP A 268 -17.98 8.67 -11.37
N TYR A 269 -17.15 7.95 -12.11
CA TYR A 269 -15.77 8.33 -12.36
C TYR A 269 -15.67 9.63 -13.15
N THR A 270 -16.45 9.76 -14.24
CA THR A 270 -16.54 11.00 -15.03
C THR A 270 -16.99 12.18 -14.17
N LYS A 271 -18.05 12.00 -13.37
CA LYS A 271 -18.55 13.05 -12.44
C LYS A 271 -17.47 13.46 -11.43
N TRP A 272 -16.75 12.48 -10.87
CA TRP A 272 -15.66 12.74 -9.93
C TRP A 272 -14.50 13.50 -10.60
N ALA A 273 -14.08 13.07 -11.79
CA ALA A 273 -12.98 13.69 -12.52
C ALA A 273 -13.29 15.15 -12.89
N ASP A 274 -14.51 15.43 -13.38
CA ASP A 274 -14.96 16.78 -13.69
C ASP A 274 -15.07 17.66 -12.43
N GLY A 275 -15.57 17.08 -11.33
CA GLY A 275 -15.61 17.73 -10.03
C GLY A 275 -14.22 18.12 -9.52
N LYS A 276 -13.26 17.18 -9.60
CA LYS A 276 -11.86 17.43 -9.20
C LYS A 276 -11.18 18.48 -10.09
N LYS A 277 -11.37 18.43 -11.39
CA LYS A 277 -10.84 19.46 -12.31
C LYS A 277 -11.40 20.84 -11.99
N LYS A 278 -12.71 20.95 -11.71
CA LYS A 278 -13.34 22.21 -11.27
C LYS A 278 -12.79 22.70 -9.93
N GLU A 279 -12.61 21.79 -8.95
CA GLU A 279 -12.01 22.10 -7.66
C GLU A 279 -10.59 22.64 -7.82
N MET A 280 -9.77 21.95 -8.65
CA MET A 280 -8.39 22.37 -8.94
C MET A 280 -8.35 23.71 -9.67
N ALA A 281 -9.22 23.93 -10.66
CA ALA A 281 -9.34 25.19 -11.37
C ALA A 281 -9.76 26.34 -10.43
N ALA A 282 -10.67 26.07 -9.49
CA ALA A 282 -11.07 27.05 -8.48
C ALA A 282 -9.94 27.35 -7.45
N LYS A 283 -9.06 26.38 -7.21
CA LYS A 283 -7.87 26.54 -6.35
C LYS A 283 -6.66 27.10 -7.11
N ALA A 284 -6.64 26.98 -8.44
CA ALA A 284 -5.63 27.58 -9.30
C ALA A 284 -5.89 29.11 -9.30
N ASP A 285 -5.34 29.75 -8.30
CA ASP A 285 -5.41 31.21 -8.23
C ASP A 285 -4.68 31.82 -9.42
N ASP A 286 -5.26 32.89 -9.97
CA ASP A 286 -4.58 33.72 -10.96
C ASP A 286 -3.26 34.22 -10.34
N PRO A 287 -2.10 33.80 -10.84
CA PRO A 287 -0.82 34.23 -10.27
C PRO A 287 -0.53 35.71 -10.50
N SER A 288 -1.32 36.39 -11.35
CA SER A 288 -1.25 37.84 -11.54
C SER A 288 -1.99 38.62 -10.46
N LYS A 289 -2.84 37.95 -9.65
CA LYS A 289 -3.57 38.59 -8.56
C LYS A 289 -2.60 39.03 -7.48
N VAL A 290 -2.68 40.32 -7.14
CA VAL A 290 -1.95 40.89 -5.99
C VAL A 290 -2.70 40.55 -4.69
N TRP A 291 -2.00 39.98 -3.77
CA TRP A 291 -2.55 39.55 -2.48
C TRP A 291 -2.10 40.46 -1.34
N GLU A 292 -3.02 40.71 -0.43
CA GLU A 292 -2.74 41.42 0.81
C GLU A 292 -2.07 40.48 1.85
N LEU A 293 -1.24 41.07 2.73
CA LEU A 293 -0.48 40.36 3.74
C LEU A 293 -1.35 39.41 4.59
N ALA A 294 -2.45 39.93 5.14
CA ALA A 294 -3.33 39.15 6.02
C ALA A 294 -3.96 37.94 5.32
N ALA A 295 -4.35 38.10 4.04
CA ALA A 295 -4.93 37.01 3.26
C ALA A 295 -3.90 35.91 2.97
N LEU A 296 -2.65 36.29 2.61
CA LEU A 296 -1.57 35.33 2.42
C LEU A 296 -1.13 34.66 3.72
N GLN A 297 -1.12 35.38 4.83
CA GLN A 297 -0.79 34.77 6.14
C GLN A 297 -1.83 33.70 6.53
N THR A 298 -3.12 34.00 6.42
CA THR A 298 -4.21 33.04 6.71
C THR A 298 -4.12 31.79 5.83
N ARG A 299 -3.83 31.98 4.55
CA ARG A 299 -3.65 30.85 3.61
C ARG A 299 -2.36 30.10 3.89
N GLY A 300 -1.26 30.81 4.16
CA GLY A 300 0.05 30.25 4.47
C GLY A 300 0.06 29.41 5.74
N GLU A 301 -0.70 29.81 6.76
CA GLU A 301 -0.90 29.02 7.97
C GLU A 301 -1.50 27.63 7.65
N LYS A 302 -2.52 27.58 6.81
CA LYS A 302 -3.14 26.32 6.38
C LYS A 302 -2.13 25.43 5.62
N VAL A 303 -1.40 26.02 4.68
CA VAL A 303 -0.36 25.30 3.91
C VAL A 303 0.75 24.82 4.84
N TYR A 304 1.19 25.65 5.79
CA TYR A 304 2.22 25.31 6.76
C TYR A 304 1.82 24.11 7.63
N ASN A 305 0.62 24.16 8.21
CA ASN A 305 0.11 23.11 9.07
C ASN A 305 -0.08 21.77 8.33
N ALA A 306 -0.49 21.83 7.07
CA ALA A 306 -0.70 20.63 6.25
C ALA A 306 0.61 19.98 5.75
N ASN A 307 1.65 20.77 5.48
CA ASN A 307 2.82 20.30 4.74
C ASN A 307 4.17 20.48 5.46
N CYS A 308 4.32 21.48 6.32
CA CYS A 308 5.60 21.90 6.87
C CYS A 308 5.76 21.58 8.37
N ALA A 309 4.65 21.68 9.13
CA ALA A 309 4.64 21.54 10.58
C ALA A 309 5.09 20.15 11.05
N VAL A 310 4.92 19.11 10.24
CA VAL A 310 5.34 17.74 10.55
C VAL A 310 6.86 17.65 10.80
N CYS A 311 7.65 18.44 10.07
CA CYS A 311 9.11 18.50 10.24
C CYS A 311 9.54 19.73 11.08
N HIS A 312 9.01 20.90 10.75
CA HIS A 312 9.42 22.17 11.38
C HIS A 312 8.66 22.46 12.67
N ARG A 313 7.70 21.63 13.08
CA ARG A 313 6.82 21.77 14.25
C ARG A 313 5.92 23.01 14.16
N ALA A 314 4.84 23.02 14.92
CA ALA A 314 3.91 24.17 14.95
C ALA A 314 4.58 25.46 15.48
N ASP A 315 5.59 25.32 16.34
CA ASP A 315 6.37 26.44 16.90
C ASP A 315 7.50 26.94 15.98
N GLY A 316 7.67 26.33 14.80
CA GLY A 316 8.71 26.71 13.85
C GLY A 316 10.16 26.43 14.29
N LYS A 317 10.39 25.75 15.42
CA LYS A 317 11.72 25.52 15.97
C LYS A 317 12.45 24.30 15.44
N GLY A 318 11.74 23.46 14.65
CA GLY A 318 12.31 22.23 14.13
C GLY A 318 12.64 21.21 15.21
N ALA A 319 13.33 20.12 14.85
CA ALA A 319 13.78 19.09 15.79
C ALA A 319 14.95 18.30 15.19
N GLY A 320 15.97 17.98 16.00
CA GLY A 320 17.12 17.20 15.57
C GLY A 320 17.84 17.83 14.36
N PRO A 321 17.93 17.15 13.21
CA PRO A 321 18.57 17.66 12.01
C PRO A 321 17.75 18.75 11.29
N ILE A 322 16.47 18.90 11.63
CA ILE A 322 15.55 19.86 10.99
C ILE A 322 15.80 21.25 11.61
N LYS A 323 16.27 22.16 10.77
CA LYS A 323 16.60 23.53 11.20
C LYS A 323 15.35 24.33 11.54
N PRO A 324 15.43 25.26 12.52
CA PRO A 324 14.34 26.17 12.83
C PRO A 324 14.02 27.08 11.64
N LEU A 325 12.77 27.53 11.57
CA LEU A 325 12.30 28.61 10.70
C LEU A 325 12.09 29.89 11.49
N ASP A 326 11.79 29.76 12.79
CA ASP A 326 11.69 30.86 13.71
C ASP A 326 13.10 31.45 13.98
N GLY A 327 13.29 32.72 13.66
CA GLY A 327 14.60 33.42 13.77
C GLY A 327 15.64 33.00 12.72
N ALA A 328 15.32 32.17 11.75
CA ALA A 328 16.29 31.68 10.78
C ALA A 328 16.73 32.74 9.77
N ALA A 329 18.05 32.85 9.54
CA ALA A 329 18.61 33.86 8.64
C ALA A 329 18.01 33.82 7.23
N VAL A 330 17.77 32.61 6.65
CA VAL A 330 17.15 32.45 5.33
C VAL A 330 15.70 32.93 5.28
N VAL A 331 14.98 32.84 6.41
CA VAL A 331 13.60 33.32 6.53
C VAL A 331 13.53 34.83 6.70
N LEU A 332 14.51 35.40 7.44
CA LEU A 332 14.62 36.84 7.69
C LEU A 332 15.28 37.62 6.54
N ASP A 333 15.93 36.89 5.60
CA ASP A 333 16.62 37.52 4.46
C ASP A 333 15.66 38.40 3.64
N ALA A 334 16.11 39.56 3.25
CA ALA A 334 15.37 40.47 2.37
C ALA A 334 15.23 39.89 0.94
N ASP A 335 16.21 39.09 0.53
CA ASP A 335 16.14 38.38 -0.77
C ASP A 335 15.18 37.17 -0.71
N ARG A 336 13.98 37.37 -1.16
CA ARG A 336 12.92 36.36 -1.18
C ARG A 336 13.18 35.22 -2.17
N ALA A 337 14.00 35.45 -3.20
CA ALA A 337 14.33 34.45 -4.20
C ALA A 337 15.02 33.22 -3.59
N LYS A 338 15.82 33.39 -2.54
CA LYS A 338 16.48 32.30 -1.84
C LYS A 338 15.46 31.32 -1.22
N GLN A 339 14.45 31.84 -0.54
CA GLN A 339 13.43 31.00 0.10
C GLN A 339 12.51 30.36 -0.95
N ILE A 340 12.17 31.07 -2.02
CA ILE A 340 11.43 30.52 -3.15
C ILE A 340 12.22 29.35 -3.76
N SER A 341 13.53 29.52 -4.01
CA SER A 341 14.39 28.46 -4.57
C SER A 341 14.45 27.23 -3.67
N VAL A 342 14.53 27.40 -2.34
CA VAL A 342 14.52 26.28 -1.39
C VAL A 342 13.22 25.48 -1.47
N LEU A 343 12.08 26.12 -1.57
CA LEU A 343 10.81 25.40 -1.71
C LEU A 343 10.66 24.74 -3.08
N LEU A 344 11.09 25.38 -4.14
CA LEU A 344 10.99 24.82 -5.48
C LEU A 344 11.95 23.65 -5.69
N ASN A 345 13.17 23.73 -5.19
CA ASN A 345 14.23 22.78 -5.53
C ASN A 345 14.58 21.81 -4.40
N GLY A 346 14.11 22.08 -3.17
CA GLY A 346 14.57 21.37 -1.99
C GLY A 346 15.98 21.80 -1.56
N GLN A 347 16.48 21.20 -0.51
CA GLN A 347 17.82 21.49 0.04
C GLN A 347 18.42 20.28 0.75
N ASN A 348 19.77 20.23 0.88
CA ASN A 348 20.53 19.24 1.64
C ASN A 348 20.20 17.78 1.25
N ASN A 349 20.41 17.41 -0.02
CA ASN A 349 20.15 16.07 -0.53
C ASN A 349 18.74 15.56 -0.18
N ASN A 350 17.71 16.39 -0.42
CA ASN A 350 16.30 16.13 -0.12
C ASN A 350 15.93 16.01 1.38
N THR A 351 16.79 16.38 2.32
CA THR A 351 16.38 16.52 3.72
C THR A 351 15.24 17.55 3.85
N MET A 352 15.29 18.62 3.05
CA MET A 352 14.16 19.49 2.75
C MET A 352 13.68 19.15 1.34
N PRO A 353 12.53 18.46 1.15
CA PRO A 353 12.07 18.06 -0.16
C PRO A 353 11.62 19.23 -1.02
N SER A 354 11.60 19.02 -2.34
CA SER A 354 11.02 19.98 -3.28
C SER A 354 9.50 20.03 -3.15
N TRP A 355 8.94 21.23 -3.12
CA TRP A 355 7.52 21.52 -3.04
C TRP A 355 6.97 22.08 -4.35
N LYS A 356 7.55 21.71 -5.48
CA LYS A 356 7.06 22.10 -6.82
C LYS A 356 5.60 21.74 -7.08
N SER A 357 5.06 20.77 -6.34
CA SER A 357 3.65 20.35 -6.43
C SER A 357 2.66 21.36 -5.84
N LEU A 358 3.10 22.27 -4.99
CA LEU A 358 2.26 23.36 -4.50
C LEU A 358 2.07 24.44 -5.58
N SER A 359 0.89 25.09 -5.61
CA SER A 359 0.63 26.21 -6.49
C SER A 359 1.51 27.42 -6.15
N ASP A 360 1.67 28.34 -7.12
CA ASP A 360 2.45 29.55 -6.90
C ASP A 360 1.91 30.36 -5.72
N THR A 361 0.58 30.42 -5.58
CA THR A 361 -0.08 31.09 -4.46
C THR A 361 0.16 30.36 -3.14
N GLU A 362 0.20 29.04 -3.10
CA GLU A 362 0.50 28.28 -1.88
C GLU A 362 1.94 28.46 -1.43
N ILE A 363 2.90 28.45 -2.37
CA ILE A 363 4.32 28.73 -2.07
C ILE A 363 4.48 30.17 -1.58
N ALA A 364 3.90 31.14 -2.28
CA ALA A 364 3.93 32.56 -1.87
C ALA A 364 3.33 32.76 -0.48
N ALA A 365 2.18 32.10 -0.22
CA ALA A 365 1.48 32.19 1.05
C ALA A 365 2.30 31.61 2.22
N VAL A 366 2.86 30.40 2.07
CA VAL A 366 3.64 29.76 3.14
C VAL A 366 4.94 30.52 3.43
N ILE A 367 5.60 31.07 2.41
CA ILE A 367 6.77 31.93 2.61
C ILE A 367 6.39 33.20 3.36
N THR A 368 5.32 33.87 2.92
CA THR A 368 4.81 35.08 3.58
C THR A 368 4.41 34.79 5.04
N TYR A 369 3.79 33.65 5.32
CA TYR A 369 3.46 33.21 6.67
C TYR A 369 4.72 33.03 7.52
N THR A 370 5.70 32.25 7.07
CA THR A 370 6.92 31.99 7.85
C THR A 370 7.74 33.25 8.11
N LYS A 371 7.74 34.20 7.19
CA LYS A 371 8.41 35.50 7.33
C LYS A 371 7.74 36.43 8.35
N ASN A 372 6.47 36.19 8.68
CA ASN A 372 5.68 37.12 9.51
C ASN A 372 5.00 36.43 10.70
N HIS A 373 5.39 35.20 11.02
CA HIS A 373 4.85 34.43 12.14
C HIS A 373 5.94 34.14 13.20
N TRP A 374 5.55 33.66 14.36
CA TRP A 374 6.37 33.47 15.56
C TRP A 374 7.10 34.78 15.96
N SER A 375 8.42 34.71 16.09
CA SER A 375 9.25 35.92 16.32
C SER A 375 9.57 36.68 15.03
N ASN A 376 9.34 36.08 13.86
CA ASN A 376 9.62 36.69 12.57
C ASN A 376 8.55 37.76 12.25
N LYS A 377 8.98 39.02 12.09
CA LYS A 377 8.11 40.17 11.81
C LYS A 377 8.73 41.04 10.72
N THR A 378 8.98 40.43 9.55
CA THR A 378 9.68 41.12 8.46
C THR A 378 8.80 42.11 7.70
N GLY A 379 7.48 41.98 7.75
CA GLY A 379 6.53 42.74 6.92
C GLY A 379 6.57 42.38 5.43
N GLN A 380 7.45 41.47 5.03
CA GLN A 380 7.62 41.10 3.62
C GLN A 380 6.47 40.22 3.13
N ILE A 381 6.04 40.52 1.91
CA ILE A 381 5.02 39.76 1.19
C ILE A 381 5.70 39.12 -0.04
N VAL A 382 5.54 37.83 -0.23
CA VAL A 382 5.90 37.17 -1.48
C VAL A 382 4.64 37.04 -2.31
N GLN A 383 4.65 37.56 -3.53
CA GLN A 383 3.52 37.46 -4.44
C GLN A 383 3.61 36.18 -5.29
N PRO A 384 2.48 35.59 -5.71
CA PRO A 384 2.46 34.42 -6.59
C PRO A 384 3.22 34.63 -7.90
N ALA A 385 3.19 35.86 -8.46
CA ALA A 385 3.94 36.22 -9.66
C ALA A 385 5.47 36.04 -9.50
N GLU A 386 6.01 36.24 -8.29
CA GLU A 386 7.44 36.04 -8.02
C GLU A 386 7.79 34.56 -8.04
N VAL A 387 6.91 33.70 -7.55
CA VAL A 387 7.07 32.24 -7.58
C VAL A 387 6.97 31.73 -9.01
N LEU A 388 5.98 32.19 -9.78
CA LEU A 388 5.82 31.83 -11.20
C LEU A 388 7.08 32.22 -12.01
N ALA A 389 7.63 33.41 -11.76
CA ALA A 389 8.88 33.84 -12.42
C ALA A 389 10.07 32.94 -12.09
N ALA A 390 10.15 32.44 -10.84
CA ALA A 390 11.21 31.55 -10.38
C ALA A 390 11.08 30.10 -10.86
N ARG A 391 9.91 29.68 -11.37
CA ARG A 391 9.70 28.33 -11.98
C ARG A 391 10.24 28.24 -13.42
N LYS A 392 10.44 29.36 -14.08
CA LYS A 392 10.99 29.43 -15.44
C LYS A 392 12.50 29.28 -15.41
#